data_6cf85d4bee07bcc4cde8c9d61d80c700
#
_entry.id   6cf85d4bee07bcc4cde8c9d61d80c700
#
_cell.length_a   1.000
_cell.length_b   1.000
_cell.length_c   1.000
_cell.angle_alpha   90.00
_cell.angle_beta   90.00
_cell.angle_gamma   90.00
#
_symmetry.space_group_name_H-M   'P 1'
#
loop_
_entity.id
_entity.type
_entity.pdbx_description
1 polymer ?
#
loop_
_entity_poly.entity_id
_entity_poly.type
_entity_poly.pdbx_seq_one_letter_code
_entity_poly.pdbx_strand_id
1 'polypeptide(L)'
;MNENVTVCTLCQLEAGESGRVTAIYTRGEMRRRFMDMGLITDTKVTCLLKSSKGDISAYLIRGAVIAIRCDDVKDIFVVKTKE
;
A
#
# COMPACT_ATOMS: atom_id res chain seq x y z
N MET A 1 -3.77 -22.92 -10.39
CA MET A 1 -4.06 -22.20 -10.47
C MET A 1 -4.47 -21.35 -9.80
N ASN A 2 -4.53 -20.79 -9.27
CA ASN A 2 -5.03 -20.13 -8.76
C ASN A 2 -5.30 -19.09 -8.95
N GLU A 3 -5.74 -18.83 -8.93
CA GLU A 3 -6.18 -18.02 -9.32
C GLU A 3 -6.82 -17.03 -8.65
N ASN A 4 -6.86 -16.88 -7.57
CA ASN A 4 -7.50 -15.86 -6.80
C ASN A 4 -6.56 -14.72 -6.49
N VAL A 5 -6.06 -14.13 -7.54
CA VAL A 5 -5.18 -12.98 -7.39
C VAL A 5 -6.05 -11.74 -7.44
N THR A 6 -6.04 -10.95 -6.37
CA THR A 6 -6.79 -9.71 -6.30
C THR A 6 -5.82 -8.55 -6.34
N VAL A 7 -5.96 -7.72 -7.36
CA VAL A 7 -5.14 -6.53 -7.51
C VAL A 7 -5.99 -5.32 -7.14
N CYS A 8 -5.46 -4.46 -6.30
CA CYS A 8 -6.16 -3.24 -5.92
C CYS A 8 -5.15 -2.15 -5.64
N THR A 9 -5.65 -0.93 -5.45
CA THR A 9 -4.74 0.14 -5.06
C THR A 9 -4.41 -0.02 -3.58
N LEU A 10 -3.31 0.57 -3.17
CA LEU A 10 -2.90 0.48 -1.78
C LEU A 10 -4.00 1.02 -0.86
N CYS A 11 -4.67 2.08 -1.30
CA CYS A 11 -5.73 2.70 -0.52
C CYS A 11 -6.91 1.76 -0.28
N GLN A 12 -7.08 0.76 -1.12
CA GLN A 12 -8.21 -0.16 -1.01
C GLN A 12 -7.97 -1.30 -0.03
N LEU A 13 -6.78 -1.41 0.52
CA LEU A 13 -6.55 -2.39 1.57
C LEU A 13 -7.35 -1.99 2.81
N GLU A 14 -8.08 -2.94 3.37
CA GLU A 14 -8.79 -2.72 4.61
C GLU A 14 -7.88 -2.97 5.79
N ALA A 15 -8.28 -2.46 6.96
CA ALA A 15 -7.48 -2.68 8.16
C ALA A 15 -7.29 -4.18 8.37
N GLY A 16 -6.05 -4.58 8.57
CA GLY A 16 -5.70 -5.98 8.77
C GLY A 16 -5.30 -6.70 7.51
N GLU A 17 -5.53 -6.10 6.34
CA GLU A 17 -5.16 -6.74 5.08
C GLU A 17 -3.76 -6.39 4.67
N SER A 18 -3.12 -7.30 3.97
CA SER A 18 -1.78 -7.11 3.45
C SER A 18 -1.77 -7.27 1.95
N GLY A 19 -0.79 -6.67 1.33
CA GLY A 19 -0.58 -6.82 -0.09
C GLY A 19 0.88 -6.63 -0.43
N ARG A 20 1.27 -7.12 -1.60
CA ARG A 20 2.63 -6.96 -2.09
C ARG A 20 2.58 -5.99 -3.26
N VAL A 21 3.41 -4.97 -3.22
CA VAL A 21 3.41 -3.93 -4.24
C VAL A 21 3.76 -4.55 -5.59
N THR A 22 2.92 -4.29 -6.58
CA THR A 22 3.14 -4.84 -7.91
C THR A 22 3.40 -3.76 -8.96
N ALA A 23 2.92 -2.54 -8.74
CA ALA A 23 3.17 -1.45 -9.70
C ALA A 23 3.08 -0.12 -8.99
N ILE A 24 3.93 0.79 -9.37
CA ILE A 24 3.95 2.15 -8.82
C ILE A 24 3.98 3.11 -9.98
N TYR A 25 2.89 3.86 -10.16
CA TYR A 25 2.79 4.85 -11.23
C TYR A 25 2.97 6.27 -10.72
N THR A 26 3.21 6.42 -9.43
CA THR A 26 3.52 7.71 -8.83
C THR A 26 4.81 8.25 -9.42
N ARG A 27 4.87 9.57 -9.61
CA ARG A 27 6.01 10.22 -10.24
C ARG A 27 6.60 11.31 -9.37
N GLY A 28 7.77 11.76 -9.76
CA GLY A 28 8.39 12.94 -9.17
C GLY A 28 8.84 12.71 -7.74
N GLU A 29 8.72 13.77 -6.96
CA GLU A 29 9.20 13.72 -5.58
C GLU A 29 8.43 12.75 -4.71
N MET A 30 7.15 12.60 -4.98
CA MET A 30 6.36 11.67 -4.20
C MET A 30 6.87 10.25 -4.40
N ARG A 31 7.23 9.90 -5.62
CA ARG A 31 7.80 8.59 -5.88
C ARG A 31 9.10 8.39 -5.11
N ARG A 32 9.93 9.42 -5.09
CA ARG A 32 11.19 9.33 -4.36
C ARG A 32 10.95 9.13 -2.87
N ARG A 33 9.98 9.84 -2.32
CA ARG A 33 9.64 9.69 -0.91
C ARG A 33 9.18 8.27 -0.60
N PHE A 34 8.36 7.71 -1.48
CA PHE A 34 7.88 6.35 -1.26
C PHE A 34 9.04 5.36 -1.32
N MET A 35 9.96 5.57 -2.26
CA MET A 35 11.11 4.69 -2.35
C MET A 35 11.97 4.77 -1.10
N ASP A 36 12.11 5.97 -0.55
CA ASP A 36 12.88 6.16 0.67
C ASP A 36 12.25 5.44 1.86
N MET A 37 10.94 5.32 1.86
CA MET A 37 10.23 4.58 2.89
C MET A 37 10.36 3.08 2.71
N GLY A 38 10.83 2.64 1.56
CA GLY A 38 10.87 1.22 1.24
C GLY A 38 9.65 0.74 0.48
N LEU A 39 8.84 1.65 -0.04
CA LEU A 39 7.64 1.28 -0.78
C LEU A 39 8.04 1.06 -2.23
N ILE A 40 8.53 -0.13 -2.50
CA ILE A 40 9.01 -0.50 -3.83
C ILE A 40 8.32 -1.79 -4.25
N THR A 41 8.53 -2.17 -5.51
CA THR A 41 7.92 -3.39 -6.05
C THR A 41 8.31 -4.59 -5.18
N ASP A 42 7.36 -5.46 -4.94
CA ASP A 42 7.51 -6.69 -4.15
C ASP A 42 7.55 -6.46 -2.64
N THR A 43 7.50 -5.23 -2.18
CA THR A 43 7.45 -4.98 -0.74
C THR A 43 6.07 -5.36 -0.20
N LYS A 44 6.06 -6.05 0.92
CA LYS A 44 4.81 -6.37 1.60
C LYS A 44 4.39 -5.18 2.44
N VAL A 45 3.13 -4.81 2.32
CA VAL A 45 2.55 -3.71 3.08
C VAL A 45 1.31 -4.22 3.78
N THR A 46 1.15 -3.86 5.03
CA THR A 46 -0.04 -4.22 5.79
C THR A 46 -0.74 -2.94 6.21
N CYS A 47 -2.05 -2.88 5.94
CA CYS A 47 -2.85 -1.77 6.42
C CYS A 47 -3.21 -2.06 7.87
N LEU A 48 -2.79 -1.20 8.78
CA LEU A 48 -3.04 -1.41 10.20
C LEU A 48 -4.36 -0.82 10.63
N LEU A 49 -4.66 0.37 10.13
CA LEU A 49 -5.94 1.00 10.43
C LEU A 49 -6.21 2.12 9.45
N LYS A 50 -7.46 2.53 9.42
CA LYS A 50 -7.90 3.63 8.57
C LYS A 50 -8.60 4.66 9.44
N SER A 51 -8.51 5.93 9.04
CA SER A 51 -9.26 6.96 9.71
C SER A 51 -10.76 6.72 9.50
N SER A 52 -11.59 7.34 10.33
CA SER A 52 -13.04 7.13 10.24
C SER A 52 -13.59 7.56 8.89
N LYS A 53 -12.97 8.54 8.25
CA LYS A 53 -13.40 8.98 6.93
C LYS A 53 -12.77 8.18 5.81
N GLY A 54 -11.78 7.36 6.12
CA GLY A 54 -11.11 6.55 5.11
C GLY A 54 -10.12 7.31 4.26
N ASP A 55 -9.77 8.54 4.62
CA ASP A 55 -8.87 9.36 3.80
C ASP A 55 -7.41 9.22 4.20
N ILE A 56 -7.14 8.63 5.35
CA ILE A 56 -5.77 8.38 5.80
C ILE A 56 -5.70 6.96 6.33
N SER A 57 -4.62 6.26 6.01
CA SER A 57 -4.41 4.91 6.50
C SER A 57 -3.02 4.81 7.09
N ALA A 58 -2.86 3.96 8.09
CA ALA A 58 -1.57 3.66 8.65
C ALA A 58 -1.12 2.31 8.11
N TYR A 59 0.06 2.29 7.54
CA TYR A 59 0.61 1.09 6.93
C TYR A 59 1.87 0.65 7.63
N LEU A 60 2.06 -0.65 7.73
CA LEU A 60 3.31 -1.22 8.19
C LEU A 60 4.15 -1.51 6.95
N ILE A 61 5.26 -0.81 6.80
CA ILE A 61 6.15 -0.93 5.66
C ILE A 61 7.56 -1.12 6.19
N ARG A 62 8.12 -2.29 5.94
CA ARG A 62 9.50 -2.62 6.33
C ARG A 62 9.77 -2.31 7.80
N GLY A 63 8.80 -2.64 8.64
CA GLY A 63 8.96 -2.48 10.09
C GLY A 63 8.60 -1.12 10.64
N ALA A 64 8.24 -0.18 9.78
CA ALA A 64 7.86 1.17 10.22
C ALA A 64 6.36 1.37 10.00
N VAL A 65 5.73 2.09 10.91
CA VAL A 65 4.33 2.45 10.76
C VAL A 65 4.26 3.86 10.21
N ILE A 66 3.64 3.99 9.04
CA ILE A 66 3.61 5.27 8.33
C ILE A 66 2.17 5.59 7.95
N ALA A 67 1.73 6.79 8.30
CA ALA A 67 0.39 7.24 7.93
C ALA A 67 0.47 7.97 6.59
N ILE A 68 -0.38 7.56 5.65
CA ILE A 68 -0.34 8.12 4.31
C ILE A 68 -1.77 8.40 3.86
N ARG A 69 -1.94 9.51 3.16
CA ARG A 69 -3.23 9.86 2.59
C ARG A 69 -3.57 8.96 1.43
N CYS A 70 -4.83 8.59 1.34
CA CYS A 70 -5.31 7.79 0.20
C CYS A 70 -4.97 8.42 -1.13
N ASP A 71 -5.15 9.74 -1.24
CA ASP A 71 -4.87 10.42 -2.50
C ASP A 71 -3.44 10.23 -2.97
N ASP A 72 -2.53 10.05 -2.04
CA ASP A 72 -1.12 9.93 -2.40
C ASP A 72 -0.73 8.53 -2.85
N VAL A 73 -1.57 7.54 -2.57
CA VAL A 73 -1.24 6.14 -2.90
C VAL A 73 -2.21 5.52 -3.89
N LYS A 74 -3.03 6.35 -4.53
CA LYS A 74 -4.01 5.81 -5.47
C LYS A 74 -3.37 5.26 -6.75
N ASP A 75 -2.11 5.58 -6.99
CA ASP A 75 -1.40 5.08 -8.16
C ASP A 75 -0.46 3.93 -7.79
N ILE A 76 -0.56 3.41 -6.59
CA ILE A 76 0.24 2.27 -6.17
C ILE A 76 -0.66 1.06 -6.10
N PHE A 77 -0.28 0.01 -6.80
CA PHE A 77 -1.09 -1.19 -6.88
C PHE A 77 -0.43 -2.33 -6.13
N VAL A 78 -1.25 -3.13 -5.49
CA VAL A 78 -0.78 -4.26 -4.71
C VAL A 78 -1.59 -5.49 -5.08
N VAL A 79 -0.99 -6.64 -4.88
CA VAL A 79 -1.68 -7.92 -4.95
C VAL A 79 -1.94 -8.32 -3.50
N LYS A 80 -3.21 -8.53 -3.16
CA LYS A 80 -3.55 -8.91 -1.79
C LYS A 80 -2.93 -10.26 -1.46
N THR A 81 -2.42 -10.37 -0.26
CA THR A 81 -1.88 -11.63 0.23
C THR A 81 -2.77 -12.11 1.35
N LYS A 82 -2.66 -13.40 1.64
CA LYS A 82 -3.49 -13.98 2.68
C LYS A 82 -2.92 -13.76 4.06
N GLU A 83 -1.77 -13.27 4.12
CA GLU A 83 -1.20 -13.04 5.44
C GLU A 83 -1.25 -11.60 5.78
#